data_3ab52cba342947714258a4229336ff3c
#
_entry.id   3ab52cba342947714258a4229336ff3c
#
_cell.length_a   1.000
_cell.length_b   1.000
_cell.length_c   1.000
_cell.angle_alpha   90.00
_cell.angle_beta   90.00
_cell.angle_gamma   90.00
#
_symmetry.space_group_name_H-M   'P 1'
#
loop_
_entity.id
_entity.type
_entity.pdbx_description
1 polymer ?
#
loop_
_entity_poly.entity_id
_entity_poly.type
_entity_poly.pdbx_seq_one_letter_code
_entity_poly.pdbx_strand_id
1 'polypeptide(L)'
;MEAKELIIVIPAYEPDHLLLELIDKLNGYFSGHKMIVVNDGSKGKDELFKDAESKDNVILLTHEENKGKGAALKTAFSYISGLEGKYVIVTADSDGQHKPEDIYRVYNFYKKYNTGLVLGSRKFDGDIPARSAFGNNCARFLLQLCNGIRLNDTQTGLRCFGSDLISFLLSITGNRYEYEMDMLSLAKQRNIPIHEIAIETVYINNNSSSHFRPVRDFSRICSVILKYTIPLFISLLFYIGGFIYLFSQFNRMEEFVENSFLFAVLFSGMFALLLHLAINGLGVFYGNRFVYKKRRSALYYILGSLLVFGIAFELSYGLNILIHIPWLSFMLGIIGAILLLALEVYLFANKSKLYEE
;
A
#
# COMPACT_ATOMS: atom_id res chain seq x y z
N MET A 1 5.19 28.13 17.32
CA MET A 1 5.39 26.67 17.10
C MET A 1 6.84 26.41 17.37
N GLU A 2 7.18 25.48 18.28
CA GLU A 2 8.56 25.03 18.46
C GLU A 2 9.14 24.56 17.13
N ALA A 3 10.36 25.01 16.82
CA ALA A 3 11.04 24.60 15.61
C ALA A 3 11.37 23.10 15.75
N LYS A 4 10.72 22.29 14.93
CA LYS A 4 11.01 20.85 14.86
C LYS A 4 12.33 20.68 14.12
N GLU A 5 13.27 19.96 14.71
CA GLU A 5 14.53 19.59 14.03
C GLU A 5 14.29 18.60 12.90
N LEU A 6 15.06 18.70 11.82
CA LEU A 6 15.00 17.78 10.70
C LEU A 6 15.94 16.60 10.92
N ILE A 7 15.41 15.40 10.71
CA ILE A 7 16.20 14.17 10.61
C ILE A 7 15.95 13.53 9.24
N ILE A 8 17.02 13.28 8.50
CA ILE A 8 16.95 12.55 7.22
C ILE A 8 17.39 11.11 7.46
N VAL A 9 16.56 10.15 7.08
CA VAL A 9 16.81 8.72 7.25
C VAL A 9 17.13 8.09 5.91
N ILE A 10 18.30 7.45 5.78
CA ILE A 10 18.79 6.85 4.56
C ILE A 10 19.08 5.36 4.81
N PRO A 11 18.14 4.45 4.48
CA PRO A 11 18.43 3.02 4.48
C PRO A 11 19.37 2.67 3.32
N ALA A 12 20.44 1.94 3.59
CA ALA A 12 21.48 1.61 2.62
C ALA A 12 21.82 0.12 2.66
N TYR A 13 21.72 -0.56 1.52
CA TYR A 13 22.18 -1.92 1.33
C TYR A 13 23.07 -2.00 0.09
N GLU A 14 24.32 -2.37 0.29
CA GLU A 14 25.37 -2.39 -0.73
C GLU A 14 25.41 -1.09 -1.57
N PRO A 15 25.42 0.09 -0.93
CA PRO A 15 25.44 1.36 -1.65
C PRO A 15 26.75 1.55 -2.41
N ASP A 16 26.74 2.43 -3.39
CA ASP A 16 27.90 2.93 -4.08
C ASP A 16 28.26 4.36 -3.61
N HIS A 17 29.15 5.04 -4.34
CA HIS A 17 29.60 6.39 -4.03
C HIS A 17 28.46 7.43 -4.01
N LEU A 18 27.31 7.14 -4.61
CA LEU A 18 26.16 8.04 -4.65
C LEU A 18 25.61 8.34 -3.23
N LEU A 19 25.82 7.41 -2.27
CA LEU A 19 25.46 7.68 -0.87
C LEU A 19 26.26 8.87 -0.31
N LEU A 20 27.58 8.92 -0.51
CA LEU A 20 28.42 10.02 -0.03
C LEU A 20 28.09 11.33 -0.76
N GLU A 21 27.88 11.26 -2.07
CA GLU A 21 27.45 12.44 -2.84
C GLU A 21 26.11 12.98 -2.35
N LEU A 22 25.14 12.11 -2.02
CA LEU A 22 23.85 12.52 -1.46
C LEU A 22 24.05 13.24 -0.13
N ILE A 23 24.85 12.66 0.79
CA ILE A 23 25.16 13.25 2.09
C ILE A 23 25.79 14.65 1.92
N ASP A 24 26.78 14.78 1.05
CA ASP A 24 27.49 16.08 0.81
C ASP A 24 26.54 17.11 0.19
N LYS A 25 25.68 16.71 -0.75
CA LYS A 25 24.70 17.61 -1.35
C LYS A 25 23.65 18.06 -0.31
N LEU A 26 23.18 17.14 0.55
CA LEU A 26 22.24 17.48 1.62
C LEU A 26 22.84 18.47 2.62
N ASN A 27 24.12 18.35 2.94
CA ASN A 27 24.83 19.32 3.79
C ASN A 27 24.89 20.72 3.19
N GLY A 28 24.85 20.82 1.86
CA GLY A 28 24.76 22.12 1.17
C GLY A 28 23.36 22.75 1.22
N TYR A 29 22.30 21.92 1.35
CA TYR A 29 20.91 22.39 1.33
C TYR A 29 20.32 22.67 2.71
N PHE A 30 20.75 21.95 3.72
CA PHE A 30 20.18 22.03 5.06
C PHE A 30 21.23 22.46 6.08
N SER A 31 20.85 23.35 6.98
CA SER A 31 21.65 23.70 8.16
C SER A 31 21.01 23.09 9.42
N GLY A 32 21.83 22.53 10.31
CA GLY A 32 21.37 22.03 11.60
C GLY A 32 20.48 20.78 11.53
N HIS A 33 20.59 19.98 10.45
CA HIS A 33 19.90 18.70 10.31
C HIS A 33 20.80 17.55 10.79
N LYS A 34 20.18 16.43 11.11
CA LYS A 34 20.86 15.16 11.37
C LYS A 34 20.52 14.16 10.30
N MET A 35 21.45 13.31 9.95
CA MET A 35 21.24 12.19 9.03
C MET A 35 21.44 10.88 9.77
N ILE A 36 20.51 9.94 9.63
CA ILE A 36 20.64 8.58 10.14
C ILE A 36 20.79 7.66 8.94
N VAL A 37 22.00 7.16 8.73
CA VAL A 37 22.31 6.15 7.73
C VAL A 37 22.18 4.78 8.38
N VAL A 38 21.41 3.89 7.78
CA VAL A 38 21.25 2.51 8.27
C VAL A 38 21.89 1.56 7.28
N ASN A 39 23.05 1.02 7.63
CA ASN A 39 23.68 -0.07 6.89
C ASN A 39 22.91 -1.37 7.14
N ASP A 40 22.16 -1.84 6.16
CA ASP A 40 21.36 -3.07 6.27
C ASP A 40 22.16 -4.32 5.92
N GLY A 41 23.30 -4.52 6.60
CA GLY A 41 24.13 -5.72 6.46
C GLY A 41 24.88 -5.80 5.14
N SER A 42 25.40 -4.69 4.64
CA SER A 42 26.24 -4.64 3.44
C SER A 42 27.59 -5.33 3.69
N LYS A 43 28.10 -6.01 2.68
CA LYS A 43 29.40 -6.69 2.76
C LYS A 43 30.45 -5.94 1.93
N GLY A 44 31.68 -5.77 2.50
CA GLY A 44 32.79 -5.14 1.78
C GLY A 44 32.59 -3.67 1.46
N LYS A 45 31.79 -2.94 2.27
CA LYS A 45 31.52 -1.51 2.14
C LYS A 45 31.92 -0.72 3.39
N ASP A 46 32.76 -1.31 4.23
CA ASP A 46 33.11 -0.75 5.54
C ASP A 46 33.76 0.64 5.41
N GLU A 47 34.64 0.86 4.42
CA GLU A 47 35.27 2.16 4.19
C GLU A 47 34.23 3.24 3.84
N LEU A 48 33.28 2.94 2.93
CA LEU A 48 32.25 3.86 2.52
C LEU A 48 31.37 4.28 3.70
N PHE A 49 31.01 3.34 4.58
CA PHE A 49 30.23 3.68 5.77
C PHE A 49 31.05 4.42 6.82
N LYS A 50 32.35 4.15 6.97
CA LYS A 50 33.24 4.96 7.82
C LYS A 50 33.36 6.39 7.31
N ASP A 51 33.47 6.57 5.99
CA ASP A 51 33.49 7.91 5.38
C ASP A 51 32.17 8.66 5.64
N ALA A 52 31.03 7.97 5.53
CA ALA A 52 29.74 8.54 5.88
C ALA A 52 29.66 8.94 7.35
N GLU A 53 30.09 8.08 8.28
CA GLU A 53 30.10 8.32 9.72
C GLU A 53 31.07 9.43 10.14
N SER A 54 32.12 9.67 9.36
CA SER A 54 33.09 10.77 9.62
C SER A 54 32.49 12.17 9.48
N LYS A 55 31.30 12.31 8.92
CA LYS A 55 30.57 13.58 8.82
C LYS A 55 29.85 13.86 10.14
N ASP A 56 30.08 15.04 10.73
CA ASP A 56 29.62 15.43 12.08
C ASP A 56 28.12 15.28 12.33
N ASN A 57 27.30 15.35 11.29
CA ASN A 57 25.83 15.26 11.40
C ASN A 57 25.26 13.90 10.99
N VAL A 58 26.11 12.89 10.74
CA VAL A 58 25.71 11.54 10.37
C VAL A 58 25.80 10.59 11.56
N ILE A 59 24.74 9.84 11.78
CA ILE A 59 24.67 8.76 12.75
C ILE A 59 24.55 7.47 11.94
N LEU A 60 25.50 6.56 12.10
CA LEU A 60 25.50 5.25 11.46
C LEU A 60 24.89 4.21 12.39
N LEU A 61 23.87 3.49 11.88
CA LEU A 61 23.31 2.30 12.51
C LEU A 61 23.59 1.10 11.61
N THR A 62 24.01 -0.03 12.17
CA THR A 62 24.44 -1.19 11.38
C THR A 62 23.71 -2.45 11.80
N HIS A 63 23.20 -3.21 10.82
CA HIS A 63 22.71 -4.57 10.98
C HIS A 63 23.83 -5.57 10.64
N GLU A 64 23.87 -6.69 11.35
CA GLU A 64 24.82 -7.78 11.08
C GLU A 64 24.55 -8.47 9.71
N GLU A 65 23.27 -8.50 9.31
CA GLU A 65 22.81 -9.10 8.06
C GLU A 65 21.67 -8.28 7.44
N ASN A 66 21.39 -8.51 6.14
CA ASN A 66 20.29 -7.86 5.44
C ASN A 66 18.92 -8.27 6.00
N LYS A 67 18.26 -7.36 6.72
CA LYS A 67 16.91 -7.53 7.27
C LYS A 67 15.83 -6.93 6.38
N GLY A 68 16.22 -6.08 5.42
CA GLY A 68 15.36 -5.42 4.44
C GLY A 68 15.06 -3.96 4.76
N LYS A 69 14.68 -3.19 3.73
CA LYS A 69 14.45 -1.75 3.79
C LYS A 69 13.50 -1.33 4.92
N GLY A 70 12.39 -2.05 5.08
CA GLY A 70 11.43 -1.76 6.16
C GLY A 70 12.03 -1.96 7.56
N ALA A 71 12.90 -2.96 7.74
CA ALA A 71 13.62 -3.18 9.00
C ALA A 71 14.62 -2.05 9.27
N ALA A 72 15.37 -1.63 8.24
CA ALA A 72 16.29 -0.51 8.34
C ALA A 72 15.58 0.79 8.74
N LEU A 73 14.44 1.09 8.10
CA LEU A 73 13.60 2.23 8.47
C LEU A 73 13.13 2.15 9.92
N LYS A 74 12.65 0.97 10.36
CA LYS A 74 12.20 0.77 11.75
C LYS A 74 13.34 0.93 12.76
N THR A 75 14.56 0.51 12.41
CA THR A 75 15.74 0.71 13.27
C THR A 75 16.02 2.20 13.46
N ALA A 76 15.99 2.99 12.38
CA ALA A 76 16.12 4.44 12.48
C ALA A 76 14.98 5.08 13.30
N PHE A 77 13.72 4.67 13.05
CA PHE A 77 12.56 5.20 13.80
C PHE A 77 12.61 4.83 15.29
N SER A 78 13.09 3.63 15.62
CA SER A 78 13.31 3.23 17.02
C SER A 78 14.37 4.10 17.69
N TYR A 79 15.48 4.37 17.01
CA TYR A 79 16.50 5.30 17.48
C TYR A 79 15.91 6.70 17.73
N ILE A 80 15.17 7.27 16.76
CA ILE A 80 14.54 8.59 16.87
C ILE A 80 13.53 8.63 18.02
N SER A 81 12.80 7.54 18.27
CA SER A 81 11.83 7.48 19.37
C SER A 81 12.45 7.59 20.76
N GLY A 82 13.75 7.30 20.89
CA GLY A 82 14.52 7.48 22.13
C GLY A 82 15.11 8.88 22.29
N LEU A 83 15.00 9.75 21.28
CA LEU A 83 15.49 11.13 21.37
C LEU A 83 14.44 12.03 22.02
N GLU A 84 14.90 12.98 22.83
CA GLU A 84 14.04 14.04 23.36
C GLU A 84 13.72 15.08 22.29
N GLY A 85 12.45 15.50 22.20
CA GLY A 85 12.03 16.56 21.29
C GLY A 85 11.02 16.12 20.24
N LYS A 86 10.72 17.04 19.31
CA LYS A 86 9.83 16.80 18.16
C LYS A 86 10.60 16.98 16.88
N TYR A 87 10.50 16.00 16.02
CA TYR A 87 11.27 15.96 14.78
C TYR A 87 10.36 15.93 13.55
N VAL A 88 10.85 16.48 12.46
CA VAL A 88 10.37 16.18 11.10
C VAL A 88 11.34 15.15 10.53
N ILE A 89 10.78 14.05 10.04
CA ILE A 89 11.57 12.95 9.50
C ILE A 89 11.34 12.90 8.00
N VAL A 90 12.44 12.83 7.23
CA VAL A 90 12.40 12.61 5.79
C VAL A 90 13.16 11.32 5.50
N THR A 91 12.53 10.37 4.81
CA THR A 91 13.23 9.17 4.30
C THR A 91 13.68 9.42 2.86
N ALA A 92 14.87 8.98 2.49
CA ALA A 92 15.39 9.04 1.13
C ALA A 92 16.20 7.78 0.81
N ASP A 93 16.18 7.33 -0.44
CA ASP A 93 16.95 6.17 -0.89
C ASP A 93 18.43 6.54 -1.08
N SER A 94 19.33 5.57 -0.87
CA SER A 94 20.78 5.75 -0.96
C SER A 94 21.32 5.72 -2.40
N ASP A 95 20.47 5.51 -3.40
CA ASP A 95 20.83 5.31 -4.81
C ASP A 95 20.97 6.61 -5.61
N GLY A 96 20.84 7.77 -4.96
CA GLY A 96 20.98 9.09 -5.57
C GLY A 96 19.81 9.51 -6.48
N GLN A 97 18.71 8.75 -6.54
CA GLN A 97 17.57 9.10 -7.38
C GLN A 97 16.71 10.24 -6.81
N HIS A 98 16.88 10.57 -5.54
CA HIS A 98 16.21 11.71 -4.90
C HIS A 98 17.10 12.94 -4.89
N LYS A 99 16.71 13.98 -5.64
CA LYS A 99 17.42 15.25 -5.65
C LYS A 99 17.27 15.96 -4.30
N PRO A 100 18.32 16.64 -3.80
CA PRO A 100 18.24 17.44 -2.58
C PRO A 100 17.14 18.50 -2.61
N GLU A 101 16.89 19.10 -3.80
CA GLU A 101 15.84 20.08 -4.04
C GLU A 101 14.45 19.49 -3.76
N ASP A 102 14.21 18.26 -4.21
CA ASP A 102 12.95 17.55 -4.00
C ASP A 102 12.77 17.15 -2.52
N ILE A 103 13.85 16.71 -1.87
CA ILE A 103 13.85 16.45 -0.42
C ILE A 103 13.49 17.71 0.35
N TYR A 104 14.06 18.86 -0.05
CA TYR A 104 13.77 20.17 0.53
C TYR A 104 12.31 20.60 0.29
N ARG A 105 11.75 20.39 -0.89
CA ARG A 105 10.35 20.71 -1.23
C ARG A 105 9.39 19.90 -0.38
N VAL A 106 9.62 18.57 -0.26
CA VAL A 106 8.78 17.67 0.56
C VAL A 106 8.84 18.05 2.04
N TYR A 107 10.04 18.38 2.55
CA TYR A 107 10.22 18.89 3.91
C TYR A 107 9.48 20.21 4.16
N ASN A 108 9.62 21.19 3.26
CA ASN A 108 8.98 22.49 3.40
C ASN A 108 7.45 22.40 3.34
N PHE A 109 6.93 21.52 2.48
CA PHE A 109 5.50 21.25 2.47
C PHE A 109 5.02 20.73 3.83
N TYR A 110 5.72 19.73 4.39
CA TYR A 110 5.38 19.23 5.72
C TYR A 110 5.50 20.32 6.78
N LYS A 111 6.54 21.12 6.76
CA LYS A 111 6.76 22.23 7.70
C LYS A 111 5.62 23.25 7.65
N LYS A 112 5.09 23.56 6.45
CA LYS A 112 4.00 24.51 6.22
C LYS A 112 2.67 23.98 6.74
N TYR A 113 2.34 22.71 6.47
CA TYR A 113 1.03 22.15 6.77
C TYR A 113 0.99 21.30 8.04
N ASN A 114 2.14 20.80 8.48
CA ASN A 114 2.36 20.02 9.71
C ASN A 114 1.36 18.87 9.89
N THR A 115 1.08 18.10 8.83
CA THR A 115 0.04 17.10 8.86
C THR A 115 0.37 15.87 8.01
N GLY A 116 0.09 14.70 8.56
CA GLY A 116 0.03 13.44 7.86
C GLY A 116 1.36 12.93 7.30
N LEU A 117 1.25 12.19 6.22
CA LEU A 117 2.34 11.60 5.45
C LEU A 117 2.45 12.34 4.11
N VAL A 118 3.61 12.90 3.81
CA VAL A 118 3.91 13.57 2.54
C VAL A 118 4.82 12.66 1.72
N LEU A 119 4.47 12.42 0.46
CA LEU A 119 5.19 11.58 -0.49
C LEU A 119 5.80 12.43 -1.58
N GLY A 120 7.07 12.22 -1.91
CA GLY A 120 7.65 12.70 -3.15
C GLY A 120 7.21 11.79 -4.29
N SER A 121 6.27 12.25 -5.11
CA SER A 121 5.65 11.46 -6.19
C SER A 121 6.28 11.77 -7.52
N ARG A 122 6.87 10.77 -8.16
CA ARG A 122 7.48 10.92 -9.49
C ARG A 122 6.41 11.19 -10.53
N LYS A 123 6.70 12.16 -11.42
CA LYS A 123 5.90 12.33 -12.65
C LYS A 123 6.34 11.25 -13.63
N PHE A 124 5.43 10.37 -13.99
CA PHE A 124 5.68 9.32 -14.96
C PHE A 124 5.46 9.85 -16.40
N ASP A 125 6.01 11.03 -16.69
CA ASP A 125 5.97 11.69 -18.00
C ASP A 125 7.36 11.60 -18.63
N GLY A 126 7.53 10.86 -19.73
CA GLY A 126 8.80 10.72 -20.45
C GLY A 126 9.31 9.28 -20.62
N ASP A 127 10.60 9.11 -20.91
CA ASP A 127 11.27 7.83 -21.13
C ASP A 127 11.44 7.03 -19.81
N ILE A 128 10.36 6.36 -19.43
CA ILE A 128 10.33 5.52 -18.23
C ILE A 128 10.55 4.07 -18.64
N PRO A 129 11.43 3.31 -17.99
CA PRO A 129 11.51 1.88 -18.22
C PRO A 129 10.13 1.22 -18.10
N ALA A 130 9.64 0.59 -19.17
CA ALA A 130 8.29 0.02 -19.24
C ALA A 130 7.99 -0.92 -18.05
N ARG A 131 9.00 -1.59 -17.53
CA ARG A 131 8.91 -2.47 -16.35
C ARG A 131 8.57 -1.70 -15.07
N SER A 132 9.17 -0.52 -14.84
CA SER A 132 8.87 0.33 -13.68
C SER A 132 7.48 0.91 -13.77
N ALA A 133 7.08 1.40 -14.96
CA ALA A 133 5.74 1.91 -15.22
C ALA A 133 4.66 0.84 -14.99
N PHE A 134 4.87 -0.37 -15.52
CA PHE A 134 3.94 -1.50 -15.35
C PHE A 134 3.77 -1.88 -13.88
N GLY A 135 4.89 -2.06 -13.14
CA GLY A 135 4.85 -2.42 -11.72
C GLY A 135 4.11 -1.38 -10.87
N ASN A 136 4.40 -0.09 -11.06
CA ASN A 136 3.71 0.98 -10.35
C ASN A 136 2.22 1.07 -10.73
N ASN A 137 1.87 0.94 -12.02
CA ASN A 137 0.48 0.96 -12.46
C ASN A 137 -0.34 -0.20 -11.88
N CYS A 138 0.22 -1.41 -11.85
CA CYS A 138 -0.42 -2.57 -11.20
C CYS A 138 -0.60 -2.34 -9.70
N ALA A 139 0.43 -1.85 -8.99
CA ALA A 139 0.36 -1.57 -7.57
C ALA A 139 -0.67 -0.46 -7.27
N ARG A 140 -0.71 0.61 -8.07
CA ARG A 140 -1.70 1.69 -8.00
C ARG A 140 -3.12 1.16 -8.17
N PHE A 141 -3.35 0.36 -9.23
CA PHE A 141 -4.65 -0.24 -9.49
C PHE A 141 -5.12 -1.13 -8.34
N LEU A 142 -4.25 -2.03 -7.85
CA LEU A 142 -4.57 -2.90 -6.72
C LEU A 142 -4.81 -2.11 -5.43
N LEU A 143 -3.99 -1.11 -5.13
CA LEU A 143 -4.15 -0.27 -3.94
C LEU A 143 -5.46 0.53 -4.00
N GLN A 144 -5.81 1.03 -5.18
CA GLN A 144 -7.09 1.70 -5.39
C GLN A 144 -8.26 0.75 -5.21
N LEU A 145 -8.23 -0.43 -5.86
CA LEU A 145 -9.30 -1.41 -5.81
C LEU A 145 -9.51 -1.99 -4.41
N CYS A 146 -8.42 -2.32 -3.70
CA CYS A 146 -8.49 -3.02 -2.42
C CYS A 146 -8.58 -2.08 -1.21
N ASN A 147 -8.02 -0.88 -1.30
CA ASN A 147 -7.89 0.05 -0.16
C ASN A 147 -8.57 1.40 -0.40
N GLY A 148 -9.09 1.65 -1.60
CA GLY A 148 -9.71 2.94 -1.95
C GLY A 148 -8.73 4.11 -1.91
N ILE A 149 -7.44 3.87 -2.16
CA ILE A 149 -6.37 4.88 -2.16
C ILE A 149 -5.94 5.16 -3.59
N ARG A 150 -5.99 6.40 -4.00
CA ARG A 150 -5.58 6.82 -5.34
C ARG A 150 -4.35 7.72 -5.24
N LEU A 151 -3.18 7.14 -5.53
CA LEU A 151 -1.87 7.80 -5.55
C LEU A 151 -1.28 7.78 -6.96
N ASN A 152 -0.38 8.74 -7.25
CA ASN A 152 0.36 8.76 -8.52
C ASN A 152 1.60 7.86 -8.44
N ASP A 153 2.30 7.85 -7.29
CA ASP A 153 3.43 6.96 -7.05
C ASP A 153 3.28 6.24 -5.71
N THR A 154 3.15 4.92 -5.76
CA THR A 154 3.01 4.09 -4.55
C THR A 154 4.32 3.53 -4.04
N GLN A 155 5.39 3.62 -4.85
CA GLN A 155 6.68 2.97 -4.60
C GLN A 155 7.80 3.96 -4.27
N THR A 156 7.49 5.24 -4.09
CA THR A 156 8.48 6.24 -3.72
C THR A 156 9.05 5.99 -2.32
N GLY A 157 10.38 6.06 -2.19
CA GLY A 157 11.07 6.04 -0.90
C GLY A 157 11.18 7.41 -0.23
N LEU A 158 10.90 8.50 -0.98
CA LEU A 158 10.92 9.86 -0.44
C LEU A 158 9.61 10.16 0.29
N ARG A 159 9.68 10.16 1.61
CA ARG A 159 8.52 10.37 2.49
C ARG A 159 8.87 11.32 3.62
N CYS A 160 7.92 12.18 4.01
CA CYS A 160 8.10 13.09 5.12
C CYS A 160 6.91 13.03 6.08
N PHE A 161 7.20 13.06 7.37
CA PHE A 161 6.22 12.99 8.46
C PHE A 161 6.81 13.48 9.77
N GLY A 162 5.96 13.70 10.77
CA GLY A 162 6.39 14.07 12.12
C GLY A 162 6.70 12.89 13.01
N SER A 163 7.49 13.11 14.05
CA SER A 163 7.80 12.11 15.08
C SER A 163 6.58 11.57 15.82
N ASP A 164 5.44 12.25 15.76
CA ASP A 164 4.15 11.77 16.25
C ASP A 164 3.65 10.50 15.54
N LEU A 165 4.09 10.24 14.31
CA LEU A 165 3.75 9.03 13.58
C LEU A 165 4.67 7.84 13.86
N ILE A 166 5.78 8.00 14.60
CA ILE A 166 6.77 6.94 14.82
C ILE A 166 6.13 5.69 15.46
N SER A 167 5.32 5.85 16.50
CA SER A 167 4.64 4.71 17.15
C SER A 167 3.75 3.93 16.19
N PHE A 168 3.07 4.63 15.26
CA PHE A 168 2.33 4.01 14.20
C PHE A 168 3.24 3.25 13.24
N LEU A 169 4.33 3.88 12.78
CA LEU A 169 5.26 3.30 11.82
C LEU A 169 5.97 2.06 12.38
N LEU A 170 6.35 2.07 13.66
CA LEU A 170 6.92 0.92 14.34
C LEU A 170 5.93 -0.24 14.52
N SER A 171 4.62 0.03 14.55
CA SER A 171 3.58 -1.01 14.66
C SER A 171 3.36 -1.82 13.36
N ILE A 172 3.92 -1.39 12.24
CA ILE A 172 3.79 -2.04 10.93
C ILE A 172 4.68 -3.28 10.86
N THR A 173 4.14 -4.43 10.45
CA THR A 173 4.82 -5.72 10.53
C THR A 173 5.81 -6.02 9.42
N GLY A 174 5.66 -5.46 8.21
CA GLY A 174 6.57 -5.69 7.07
C GLY A 174 8.02 -5.28 7.36
N ASN A 175 8.99 -5.98 6.77
CA ASN A 175 10.42 -5.70 6.95
C ASN A 175 11.16 -5.34 5.66
N ARG A 176 10.54 -5.56 4.49
CA ARG A 176 11.15 -5.28 3.18
C ARG A 176 10.34 -4.20 2.46
N TYR A 177 10.21 -4.28 1.14
CA TYR A 177 9.46 -3.31 0.32
C TYR A 177 7.96 -3.29 0.63
N GLU A 178 7.41 -4.41 1.14
CA GLU A 178 6.02 -4.47 1.59
C GLU A 178 5.70 -3.50 2.74
N TYR A 179 6.70 -3.14 3.55
CA TYR A 179 6.54 -2.17 4.63
C TYR A 179 6.01 -0.82 4.15
N GLU A 180 6.55 -0.34 3.04
CA GLU A 180 6.15 0.96 2.46
C GLU A 180 4.73 0.92 1.91
N MET A 181 4.27 -0.23 1.44
CA MET A 181 2.89 -0.44 1.00
C MET A 181 1.92 -0.60 2.17
N ASP A 182 2.30 -1.37 3.21
CA ASP A 182 1.54 -1.48 4.46
C ASP A 182 1.38 -0.10 5.12
N MET A 183 2.41 0.76 5.07
CA MET A 183 2.36 2.14 5.57
C MET A 183 1.22 2.92 4.93
N LEU A 184 1.07 2.88 3.59
CA LEU A 184 0.01 3.60 2.88
C LEU A 184 -1.37 3.02 3.23
N SER A 185 -1.51 1.71 3.21
CA SER A 185 -2.77 1.01 3.50
C SER A 185 -3.25 1.30 4.93
N LEU A 186 -2.35 1.19 5.91
CA LEU A 186 -2.67 1.42 7.32
C LEU A 186 -2.84 2.91 7.67
N ALA A 187 -2.12 3.81 6.98
CA ALA A 187 -2.31 5.25 7.13
C ALA A 187 -3.76 5.63 6.76
N LYS A 188 -4.26 5.10 5.64
CA LYS A 188 -5.67 5.32 5.23
C LYS A 188 -6.65 4.80 6.27
N GLN A 189 -6.43 3.58 6.78
CA GLN A 189 -7.32 2.99 7.80
C GLN A 189 -7.35 3.81 9.10
N ARG A 190 -6.24 4.46 9.45
CA ARG A 190 -6.13 5.34 10.63
C ARG A 190 -6.55 6.77 10.34
N ASN A 191 -7.04 7.08 9.12
CA ASN A 191 -7.38 8.43 8.66
C ASN A 191 -6.21 9.42 8.77
N ILE A 192 -4.98 8.93 8.60
CA ILE A 192 -3.79 9.78 8.47
C ILE A 192 -3.83 10.39 7.06
N PRO A 193 -3.80 11.72 6.92
CA PRO A 193 -3.78 12.36 5.62
C PRO A 193 -2.53 11.95 4.81
N ILE A 194 -2.70 11.74 3.50
CA ILE A 194 -1.61 11.45 2.58
C ILE A 194 -1.60 12.55 1.52
N HIS A 195 -0.46 13.21 1.37
CA HIS A 195 -0.22 14.28 0.39
C HIS A 195 0.88 13.85 -0.56
N GLU A 196 0.81 14.29 -1.81
CA GLU A 196 1.83 14.02 -2.82
C GLU A 196 2.42 15.34 -3.33
N ILE A 197 3.75 15.41 -3.35
CA ILE A 197 4.51 16.49 -3.96
C ILE A 197 5.15 15.94 -5.22
N ALA A 198 4.93 16.60 -6.36
CA ALA A 198 5.58 16.19 -7.60
C ALA A 198 7.09 16.39 -7.48
N ILE A 199 7.84 15.31 -7.76
CA ILE A 199 9.31 15.34 -7.79
C ILE A 199 9.82 14.96 -9.17
N GLU A 200 11.05 15.33 -9.47
CA GLU A 200 11.70 14.91 -10.68
C GLU A 200 12.06 13.43 -10.63
N THR A 201 11.95 12.77 -11.78
CA THR A 201 12.35 11.36 -11.91
C THR A 201 13.77 11.31 -12.43
N VAL A 202 14.71 10.86 -11.59
CA VAL A 202 16.10 10.66 -11.99
C VAL A 202 16.36 9.18 -12.17
N TYR A 203 16.71 8.78 -13.39
CA TYR A 203 17.14 7.41 -13.67
C TYR A 203 18.66 7.40 -13.86
N ILE A 204 19.37 6.81 -12.91
CA ILE A 204 20.82 6.63 -12.99
C ILE A 204 21.09 5.24 -13.57
N ASN A 205 21.83 5.15 -14.68
CA ASN A 205 22.26 3.90 -15.32
C ASN A 205 21.13 2.86 -15.48
N ASN A 206 19.95 3.26 -15.96
CA ASN A 206 18.79 2.36 -16.13
C ASN A 206 18.39 1.59 -14.86
N ASN A 207 18.52 2.21 -13.69
CA ASN A 207 18.25 1.59 -12.38
C ASN A 207 19.16 0.40 -12.02
N SER A 208 20.39 0.36 -12.50
CA SER A 208 21.35 -0.73 -12.22
C SER A 208 21.69 -0.86 -10.73
N SER A 209 21.58 0.23 -9.96
CA SER A 209 21.78 0.26 -8.49
C SER A 209 20.56 -0.22 -7.69
N SER A 210 19.44 -0.50 -8.33
CA SER A 210 18.24 -0.97 -7.64
C SER A 210 18.31 -2.45 -7.30
N HIS A 211 18.29 -2.78 -6.02
CA HIS A 211 18.22 -4.16 -5.52
C HIS A 211 16.80 -4.77 -5.54
N PHE A 212 15.83 -4.08 -6.15
CA PHE A 212 14.46 -4.57 -6.30
C PHE A 212 14.39 -5.78 -7.23
N ARG A 213 13.93 -6.92 -6.69
CA ARG A 213 13.72 -8.17 -7.44
C ARG A 213 12.28 -8.20 -7.96
N PRO A 214 12.03 -7.93 -9.27
CA PRO A 214 10.69 -7.60 -9.74
C PRO A 214 9.62 -8.62 -9.44
N VAL A 215 9.87 -9.90 -9.67
CA VAL A 215 8.86 -10.95 -9.43
C VAL A 215 8.64 -11.16 -7.93
N ARG A 216 9.72 -11.29 -7.16
CA ARG A 216 9.64 -11.62 -5.74
C ARG A 216 9.11 -10.47 -4.90
N ASP A 217 9.59 -9.25 -5.14
CA ASP A 217 9.20 -8.10 -4.33
C ASP A 217 7.83 -7.59 -4.77
N PHE A 218 7.49 -7.66 -6.07
CA PHE A 218 6.14 -7.38 -6.55
C PHE A 218 5.11 -8.37 -5.99
N SER A 219 5.42 -9.68 -5.94
CA SER A 219 4.52 -10.67 -5.32
C SER A 219 4.26 -10.38 -3.84
N ARG A 220 5.27 -9.89 -3.10
CA ARG A 220 5.10 -9.45 -1.71
C ARG A 220 4.21 -8.21 -1.60
N ILE A 221 4.41 -7.22 -2.47
CA ILE A 221 3.55 -6.03 -2.54
C ILE A 221 2.10 -6.43 -2.82
N CYS A 222 1.89 -7.30 -3.82
CA CYS A 222 0.56 -7.83 -4.12
C CYS A 222 -0.04 -8.59 -2.93
N SER A 223 0.75 -9.41 -2.23
CA SER A 223 0.26 -10.17 -1.07
C SER A 223 -0.21 -9.27 0.06
N VAL A 224 0.45 -8.13 0.29
CA VAL A 224 0.01 -7.13 1.26
C VAL A 224 -1.34 -6.53 0.87
N ILE A 225 -1.48 -6.12 -0.39
CA ILE A 225 -2.72 -5.51 -0.87
C ILE A 225 -3.86 -6.54 -0.83
N LEU A 226 -3.61 -7.76 -1.32
CA LEU A 226 -4.59 -8.85 -1.37
C LEU A 226 -4.98 -9.36 0.01
N LYS A 227 -4.13 -9.25 1.01
CA LYS A 227 -4.43 -9.63 2.39
C LYS A 227 -5.73 -9.00 2.92
N TYR A 228 -6.02 -7.79 2.49
CA TYR A 228 -7.24 -7.08 2.89
C TYR A 228 -8.48 -7.54 2.09
N THR A 229 -8.30 -8.30 1.02
CA THR A 229 -9.38 -8.84 0.17
C THR A 229 -9.59 -10.34 0.35
N ILE A 230 -8.78 -11.02 1.16
CA ILE A 230 -8.93 -12.47 1.43
C ILE A 230 -10.37 -12.87 1.80
N PRO A 231 -11.09 -12.16 2.70
CA PRO A 231 -12.47 -12.51 3.02
C PRO A 231 -13.39 -12.52 1.80
N LEU A 232 -13.21 -11.56 0.90
CA LEU A 232 -13.99 -11.49 -0.35
C LEU A 232 -13.68 -12.69 -1.26
N PHE A 233 -12.39 -13.05 -1.43
CA PHE A 233 -12.01 -14.21 -2.24
C PHE A 233 -12.54 -15.52 -1.68
N ILE A 234 -12.47 -15.73 -0.37
CA ILE A 234 -13.04 -16.91 0.28
C ILE A 234 -14.53 -16.96 0.04
N SER A 235 -15.25 -15.87 0.26
CA SER A 235 -16.70 -15.81 0.06
C SER A 235 -17.08 -16.05 -1.40
N LEU A 236 -16.31 -15.54 -2.36
CA LEU A 236 -16.52 -15.79 -3.78
C LEU A 236 -16.31 -17.26 -4.15
N LEU A 237 -15.29 -17.92 -3.60
CA LEU A 237 -15.08 -19.36 -3.80
C LEU A 237 -16.25 -20.19 -3.26
N PHE A 238 -16.76 -19.84 -2.09
CA PHE A 238 -17.95 -20.49 -1.53
C PHE A 238 -19.23 -20.19 -2.32
N TYR A 239 -19.34 -18.99 -2.89
CA TYR A 239 -20.44 -18.65 -3.79
C TYR A 239 -20.44 -19.54 -5.04
N ILE A 240 -19.29 -19.65 -5.70
CA ILE A 240 -19.12 -20.46 -6.92
C ILE A 240 -19.32 -21.95 -6.60
N GLY A 241 -18.64 -22.48 -5.59
CA GLY A 241 -18.75 -23.88 -5.20
C GLY A 241 -20.15 -24.24 -4.72
N GLY A 242 -20.77 -23.37 -3.93
CA GLY A 242 -22.16 -23.51 -3.47
C GLY A 242 -23.15 -23.53 -4.63
N PHE A 243 -22.99 -22.63 -5.61
CA PHE A 243 -23.82 -22.62 -6.81
C PHE A 243 -23.68 -23.93 -7.60
N ILE A 244 -22.46 -24.39 -7.85
CA ILE A 244 -22.21 -25.64 -8.57
C ILE A 244 -22.93 -26.81 -7.89
N TYR A 245 -22.74 -26.92 -6.58
CA TYR A 245 -23.33 -28.00 -5.79
C TYR A 245 -24.88 -27.94 -5.78
N LEU A 246 -25.42 -26.78 -5.39
CA LEU A 246 -26.88 -26.63 -5.24
C LEU A 246 -27.60 -26.72 -6.59
N PHE A 247 -27.05 -26.14 -7.65
CA PHE A 247 -27.62 -26.26 -9.00
C PHE A 247 -27.70 -27.73 -9.43
N SER A 248 -26.61 -28.51 -9.18
CA SER A 248 -26.62 -29.95 -9.46
C SER A 248 -27.67 -30.70 -8.65
N GLN A 249 -27.89 -30.35 -7.36
CA GLN A 249 -28.88 -31.00 -6.52
C GLN A 249 -30.30 -30.62 -6.94
N PHE A 250 -30.62 -29.32 -7.05
CA PHE A 250 -31.96 -28.87 -7.41
C PHE A 250 -32.38 -29.32 -8.82
N ASN A 251 -31.44 -29.45 -9.75
CA ASN A 251 -31.74 -29.96 -11.11
C ASN A 251 -32.08 -31.45 -11.14
N ARG A 252 -31.83 -32.20 -10.05
CA ARG A 252 -32.22 -33.63 -9.89
C ARG A 252 -33.55 -33.80 -9.17
N MET A 253 -34.08 -32.74 -8.56
CA MET A 253 -35.32 -32.80 -7.77
C MET A 253 -36.48 -32.31 -8.65
N GLU A 254 -37.46 -33.15 -8.91
CA GLU A 254 -38.60 -32.83 -9.78
C GLU A 254 -39.34 -31.54 -9.38
N GLU A 255 -39.48 -31.30 -8.06
CA GLU A 255 -40.15 -30.11 -7.51
C GLU A 255 -39.41 -28.81 -7.77
N PHE A 256 -38.10 -28.86 -7.97
CA PHE A 256 -37.23 -27.67 -8.07
C PHE A 256 -36.57 -27.49 -9.43
N VAL A 257 -36.74 -28.43 -10.37
CA VAL A 257 -36.00 -28.45 -11.63
C VAL A 257 -36.23 -27.19 -12.47
N GLU A 258 -37.46 -26.69 -12.53
CA GLU A 258 -37.80 -25.47 -13.30
C GLU A 258 -37.16 -24.21 -12.74
N ASN A 259 -36.96 -24.15 -11.42
CA ASN A 259 -36.38 -22.99 -10.73
C ASN A 259 -34.98 -23.30 -10.13
N SER A 260 -34.37 -24.40 -10.53
CA SER A 260 -33.06 -24.86 -9.99
C SER A 260 -31.97 -23.80 -10.03
N PHE A 261 -31.91 -23.01 -11.10
CA PHE A 261 -30.97 -21.91 -11.23
C PHE A 261 -31.24 -20.80 -10.20
N LEU A 262 -32.48 -20.35 -10.08
CA LEU A 262 -32.88 -19.30 -9.14
C LEU A 262 -32.55 -19.71 -7.70
N PHE A 263 -32.95 -20.92 -7.28
CA PHE A 263 -32.65 -21.39 -5.92
C PHE A 263 -31.16 -21.58 -5.67
N ALA A 264 -30.40 -22.09 -6.65
CA ALA A 264 -28.97 -22.26 -6.50
C ALA A 264 -28.23 -20.92 -6.34
N VAL A 265 -28.57 -19.89 -7.15
CA VAL A 265 -27.96 -18.55 -7.04
C VAL A 265 -28.35 -17.90 -5.71
N LEU A 266 -29.63 -17.98 -5.31
CA LEU A 266 -30.12 -17.37 -4.08
C LEU A 266 -29.45 -17.96 -2.83
N PHE A 267 -29.49 -19.28 -2.67
CA PHE A 267 -29.00 -19.95 -1.45
C PHE A 267 -27.47 -19.92 -1.37
N SER A 268 -26.75 -20.10 -2.50
CA SER A 268 -25.29 -19.96 -2.51
C SER A 268 -24.86 -18.53 -2.21
N GLY A 269 -25.58 -17.52 -2.73
CA GLY A 269 -25.33 -16.11 -2.46
C GLY A 269 -25.57 -15.74 -0.99
N MET A 270 -26.69 -16.17 -0.40
CA MET A 270 -26.98 -15.97 1.02
C MET A 270 -25.90 -16.59 1.91
N PHE A 271 -25.49 -17.82 1.62
CA PHE A 271 -24.45 -18.51 2.40
C PHE A 271 -23.11 -17.78 2.28
N ALA A 272 -22.71 -17.40 1.07
CA ALA A 272 -21.47 -16.65 0.83
C ALA A 272 -21.48 -15.28 1.51
N LEU A 273 -22.62 -14.57 1.51
CA LEU A 273 -22.78 -13.31 2.21
C LEU A 273 -22.63 -13.47 3.73
N LEU A 274 -23.30 -14.46 4.33
CA LEU A 274 -23.17 -14.73 5.75
C LEU A 274 -21.74 -15.08 6.14
N LEU A 275 -21.07 -15.90 5.33
CA LEU A 275 -19.67 -16.26 5.52
C LEU A 275 -18.76 -15.02 5.42
N HIS A 276 -19.00 -14.15 4.41
CA HIS A 276 -18.27 -12.89 4.24
C HIS A 276 -18.42 -11.99 5.46
N LEU A 277 -19.63 -11.81 5.95
CA LEU A 277 -19.91 -11.00 7.14
C LEU A 277 -19.29 -11.61 8.41
N ALA A 278 -19.32 -12.96 8.55
CA ALA A 278 -18.72 -13.65 9.67
C ALA A 278 -17.19 -13.51 9.70
N ILE A 279 -16.50 -13.76 8.57
CA ILE A 279 -15.04 -13.66 8.48
C ILE A 279 -14.58 -12.22 8.77
N ASN A 280 -15.26 -11.23 8.21
CA ASN A 280 -14.93 -9.82 8.47
C ASN A 280 -15.34 -9.39 9.87
N GLY A 281 -16.46 -9.86 10.39
CA GLY A 281 -16.90 -9.61 11.76
C GLY A 281 -15.89 -10.12 12.78
N LEU A 282 -15.38 -11.34 12.61
CA LEU A 282 -14.31 -11.90 13.44
C LEU A 282 -13.03 -11.07 13.33
N GLY A 283 -12.66 -10.64 12.11
CA GLY A 283 -11.51 -9.76 11.89
C GLY A 283 -11.65 -8.39 12.57
N VAL A 284 -12.86 -7.83 12.58
CA VAL A 284 -13.18 -6.55 13.22
C VAL A 284 -13.20 -6.65 14.75
N PHE A 285 -13.75 -7.75 15.30
CA PHE A 285 -13.94 -7.90 16.75
C PHE A 285 -12.72 -8.49 17.46
N TYR A 286 -11.96 -9.38 16.84
CA TYR A 286 -10.83 -10.09 17.44
C TYR A 286 -9.46 -9.65 16.94
N GLY A 287 -9.37 -8.91 15.83
CA GLY A 287 -8.11 -8.39 15.29
C GLY A 287 -8.03 -6.88 15.43
N ASN A 288 -6.97 -6.37 16.09
CA ASN A 288 -6.60 -4.94 16.06
C ASN A 288 -6.35 -4.40 14.62
N ARG A 289 -6.71 -5.15 13.60
CA ARG A 289 -6.39 -4.90 12.18
C ARG A 289 -7.47 -4.14 11.43
N PHE A 290 -8.71 -4.11 11.92
CA PHE A 290 -9.81 -3.36 11.31
C PHE A 290 -10.33 -2.31 12.29
N VAL A 291 -9.83 -1.10 12.17
CA VAL A 291 -10.30 0.03 13.00
C VAL A 291 -11.58 0.61 12.37
N TYR A 292 -12.65 -0.15 12.34
CA TYR A 292 -13.98 0.43 12.21
C TYR A 292 -14.47 0.88 13.58
N LYS A 293 -13.88 1.93 14.10
CA LYS A 293 -14.20 2.49 15.42
C LYS A 293 -15.59 3.15 15.52
N LYS A 294 -16.43 3.11 14.47
CA LYS A 294 -17.77 3.71 14.49
C LYS A 294 -18.81 2.71 13.99
N ARG A 295 -19.92 2.54 14.75
CA ARG A 295 -21.12 1.78 14.38
C ARG A 295 -21.61 2.08 12.96
N ARG A 296 -21.50 3.35 12.51
CA ARG A 296 -21.86 3.77 11.15
C ARG A 296 -21.04 3.10 10.06
N SER A 297 -19.74 2.90 10.27
CA SER A 297 -18.87 2.23 9.29
C SER A 297 -19.20 0.75 9.13
N ALA A 298 -19.57 0.06 10.22
CA ALA A 298 -20.01 -1.33 10.17
C ALA A 298 -21.34 -1.47 9.38
N LEU A 299 -22.26 -0.53 9.58
CA LEU A 299 -23.53 -0.51 8.83
C LEU A 299 -23.29 -0.30 7.33
N TYR A 300 -22.46 0.67 6.94
CA TYR A 300 -22.12 0.89 5.52
C TYR A 300 -21.42 -0.32 4.89
N TYR A 301 -20.57 -1.00 5.66
CA TYR A 301 -19.94 -2.23 5.20
C TYR A 301 -20.97 -3.34 4.95
N ILE A 302 -21.88 -3.57 5.88
CA ILE A 302 -22.97 -4.57 5.73
C ILE A 302 -23.85 -4.22 4.52
N LEU A 303 -24.27 -2.97 4.40
CA LEU A 303 -25.10 -2.50 3.28
C LEU A 303 -24.37 -2.64 1.94
N GLY A 304 -23.08 -2.31 1.88
CA GLY A 304 -22.24 -2.49 0.68
C GLY A 304 -22.11 -3.96 0.28
N SER A 305 -21.90 -4.85 1.26
CA SER A 305 -21.82 -6.30 1.01
C SER A 305 -23.16 -6.85 0.48
N LEU A 306 -24.27 -6.45 1.09
CA LEU A 306 -25.63 -6.80 0.61
C LEU A 306 -25.86 -6.32 -0.82
N LEU A 307 -25.43 -5.09 -1.13
CA LEU A 307 -25.59 -4.52 -2.47
C LEU A 307 -24.79 -5.31 -3.52
N VAL A 308 -23.52 -5.65 -3.24
CA VAL A 308 -22.67 -6.42 -4.16
C VAL A 308 -23.26 -7.80 -4.47
N PHE A 309 -23.69 -8.53 -3.44
CA PHE A 309 -24.32 -9.84 -3.63
C PHE A 309 -25.69 -9.71 -4.32
N GLY A 310 -26.47 -8.67 -4.01
CA GLY A 310 -27.73 -8.37 -4.68
C GLY A 310 -27.54 -8.10 -6.18
N ILE A 311 -26.55 -7.28 -6.56
CA ILE A 311 -26.23 -7.01 -7.96
C ILE A 311 -25.75 -8.29 -8.67
N ALA A 312 -24.93 -9.12 -8.02
CA ALA A 312 -24.49 -10.39 -8.60
C ALA A 312 -25.68 -11.33 -8.87
N PHE A 313 -26.65 -11.37 -7.95
CA PHE A 313 -27.88 -12.13 -8.11
C PHE A 313 -28.72 -11.63 -9.28
N GLU A 314 -29.05 -10.33 -9.31
CA GLU A 314 -29.87 -9.71 -10.35
C GLU A 314 -29.25 -9.88 -11.74
N LEU A 315 -27.95 -9.65 -11.89
CA LEU A 315 -27.24 -9.83 -13.15
C LEU A 315 -27.23 -11.29 -13.58
N SER A 316 -26.98 -12.25 -12.67
CA SER A 316 -26.97 -13.68 -12.98
C SER A 316 -28.35 -14.14 -13.44
N TYR A 317 -29.39 -13.76 -12.69
CA TYR A 317 -30.76 -14.16 -12.97
C TYR A 317 -31.30 -13.52 -14.27
N GLY A 318 -31.11 -12.21 -14.43
CA GLY A 318 -31.54 -11.50 -15.64
C GLY A 318 -30.83 -12.00 -16.90
N LEU A 319 -29.54 -12.28 -16.82
CA LEU A 319 -28.80 -12.89 -17.94
C LEU A 319 -29.27 -14.30 -18.25
N ASN A 320 -29.66 -15.10 -17.24
CA ASN A 320 -30.17 -16.45 -17.48
C ASN A 320 -31.50 -16.44 -18.23
N ILE A 321 -32.36 -15.44 -17.99
CA ILE A 321 -33.60 -15.25 -18.74
C ILE A 321 -33.31 -14.96 -20.22
N LEU A 322 -32.23 -14.23 -20.53
CA LEU A 322 -31.88 -13.80 -21.88
C LEU A 322 -31.08 -14.87 -22.64
N ILE A 323 -30.11 -15.49 -21.98
CA ILE A 323 -29.12 -16.36 -22.63
C ILE A 323 -29.52 -17.83 -22.54
N HIS A 324 -30.30 -18.22 -21.51
CA HIS A 324 -30.71 -19.60 -21.23
C HIS A 324 -29.54 -20.59 -21.03
N ILE A 325 -28.34 -20.09 -20.65
CA ILE A 325 -27.16 -20.89 -20.35
C ILE A 325 -26.77 -20.61 -18.89
N PRO A 326 -27.19 -21.45 -17.92
CA PRO A 326 -27.07 -21.17 -16.48
C PRO A 326 -25.63 -20.84 -16.04
N TRP A 327 -24.67 -21.63 -16.46
CA TRP A 327 -23.27 -21.44 -16.10
C TRP A 327 -22.68 -20.12 -16.62
N LEU A 328 -22.97 -19.80 -17.88
CA LEU A 328 -22.48 -18.57 -18.49
C LEU A 328 -23.13 -17.35 -17.83
N SER A 329 -24.43 -17.40 -17.59
CA SER A 329 -25.20 -16.34 -16.94
C SER A 329 -24.69 -16.08 -15.52
N PHE A 330 -24.42 -17.13 -14.75
CA PHE A 330 -23.86 -17.03 -13.40
C PHE A 330 -22.45 -16.38 -13.40
N MET A 331 -21.56 -16.85 -14.28
CA MET A 331 -20.20 -16.29 -14.38
C MET A 331 -20.21 -14.84 -14.86
N LEU A 332 -21.02 -14.49 -15.85
CA LEU A 332 -21.14 -13.11 -16.31
C LEU A 332 -21.77 -12.20 -15.27
N GLY A 333 -22.70 -12.68 -14.48
CA GLY A 333 -23.27 -11.94 -13.35
C GLY A 333 -22.23 -11.60 -12.27
N ILE A 334 -21.38 -12.56 -11.91
CA ILE A 334 -20.25 -12.32 -10.99
C ILE A 334 -19.26 -11.30 -11.57
N ILE A 335 -18.87 -11.47 -12.82
CA ILE A 335 -17.93 -10.54 -13.49
C ILE A 335 -18.53 -9.13 -13.54
N GLY A 336 -19.79 -9.00 -13.89
CA GLY A 336 -20.50 -7.72 -13.92
C GLY A 336 -20.53 -7.04 -12.53
N ALA A 337 -20.84 -7.80 -11.47
CA ALA A 337 -20.82 -7.27 -10.10
C ALA A 337 -19.41 -6.82 -9.66
N ILE A 338 -18.37 -7.57 -9.98
CA ILE A 338 -16.98 -7.20 -9.68
C ILE A 338 -16.59 -5.92 -10.44
N LEU A 339 -16.97 -5.79 -11.72
CA LEU A 339 -16.68 -4.59 -12.52
C LEU A 339 -17.41 -3.36 -11.99
N LEU A 340 -18.66 -3.50 -11.57
CA LEU A 340 -19.42 -2.40 -10.96
C LEU A 340 -18.82 -1.97 -9.63
N LEU A 341 -18.41 -2.93 -8.78
CA LEU A 341 -17.71 -2.63 -7.53
C LEU A 341 -16.38 -1.91 -7.80
N ALA A 342 -15.60 -2.38 -8.79
CA ALA A 342 -14.35 -1.73 -9.18
C ALA A 342 -14.59 -0.30 -9.69
N LEU A 343 -15.66 -0.08 -10.45
CA LEU A 343 -16.05 1.24 -10.92
C LEU A 343 -16.47 2.16 -9.76
N GLU A 344 -17.26 1.66 -8.81
CA GLU A 344 -17.64 2.40 -7.61
C GLU A 344 -16.40 2.82 -6.82
N VAL A 345 -15.51 1.88 -6.51
CA VAL A 345 -14.24 2.18 -5.81
C VAL A 345 -13.41 3.19 -6.61
N TYR A 346 -13.37 3.08 -7.95
CA TYR A 346 -12.68 4.04 -8.80
C TYR A 346 -13.26 5.46 -8.70
N LEU A 347 -14.58 5.59 -8.74
CA LEU A 347 -15.26 6.89 -8.71
C LEU A 347 -15.18 7.57 -7.33
N PHE A 348 -15.29 6.78 -6.26
CA PHE A 348 -15.35 7.27 -4.89
C PHE A 348 -14.02 7.18 -4.13
N ALA A 349 -12.96 6.63 -4.74
CA ALA A 349 -11.63 6.65 -4.14
C ALA A 349 -11.17 8.09 -3.93
N ASN A 350 -10.81 8.44 -2.69
CA ASN A 350 -10.22 9.74 -2.40
C ASN A 350 -8.90 9.88 -3.16
N LYS A 351 -8.88 10.78 -4.13
CA LYS A 351 -7.66 11.15 -4.85
C LYS A 351 -6.81 12.03 -3.94
N SER A 352 -5.56 11.66 -3.71
CA SER A 352 -4.59 12.57 -3.11
C SER A 352 -4.41 13.77 -4.04
N LYS A 353 -4.26 14.98 -3.48
CA LYS A 353 -3.89 16.14 -4.28
C LYS A 353 -2.40 16.06 -4.56
N LEU A 354 -2.03 16.09 -5.83
CA LEU A 354 -0.65 16.27 -6.26
C LEU A 354 -0.34 17.77 -6.24
N TYR A 355 0.65 18.17 -5.48
CA TYR A 355 1.11 19.55 -5.40
C TYR A 355 2.35 19.72 -6.29
N GLU A 356 2.39 20.77 -7.08
CA GLU A 356 3.44 21.07 -8.05
C GLU A 356 4.35 22.24 -7.62
N GLU A 357 4.10 22.82 -6.43
CA GLU A 357 4.85 23.97 -5.90
C GLU A 357 6.21 23.59 -5.30
#